data_fe81e0796e650317d63d061884058b8c
#
_entry.id   fe81e0796e650317d63d061884058b8c
#
_cell.length_a   1.000
_cell.length_b   1.000
_cell.length_c   1.000
_cell.angle_alpha   90.00
_cell.angle_beta   90.00
_cell.angle_gamma   90.00
#
_symmetry.space_group_name_H-M   'P 1'
#
loop_
_entity.id
_entity.type
_entity.pdbx_description
1 polymer ?
#
loop_
_entity_poly.entity_id
_entity_poly.type
_entity_poly.pdbx_seq_one_letter_code
_entity_poly.pdbx_strand_id
1 'polypeptide(L)'
;VSLALPIHPSKKRNTLQVRERNSMTREDIIKPENLVYQKPELLNSNDMHYCPGCSHGVVHKLIAEVIAEMGMEEKTIGISPVGCAVFAYRYIDIDWQEAAHGRAPALATACKRLWPDRLVFTYQGDGDLACIGTAETLHALNRGENITMIFINNAIYGMTGGQMAPTTLVGMKTATCPYGRDPKIHGYPLNITDLASRLEGTAYVTRQSVHSVAAIRKAKKAIRHAFENSMQGKGSNLIEIVSTCSSGWKLSPIKANEWMEEHMFDFYHIGDLKDE
;
A
#
# COMPACT_ATOMS: atom_id res chain seq x y z
N VAL A 1 53.26 70.57 -30.27
CA VAL A 1 51.82 70.90 -30.35
C VAL A 1 51.09 69.71 -29.73
N SER A 2 50.72 69.81 -28.44
CA SER A 2 50.00 68.77 -27.68
C SER A 2 48.52 69.19 -27.62
N LEU A 3 47.66 68.36 -28.15
CA LEU A 3 46.22 68.51 -28.07
C LEU A 3 45.69 67.64 -26.93
N ALA A 4 45.27 68.28 -25.85
CA ALA A 4 44.54 67.61 -24.77
C ALA A 4 43.03 67.61 -25.06
N LEU A 5 42.42 66.45 -25.07
CA LEU A 5 40.99 66.27 -25.21
C LEU A 5 40.32 66.35 -23.80
N PRO A 6 39.10 66.92 -23.69
CA PRO A 6 38.43 67.09 -22.39
C PRO A 6 37.84 65.79 -21.89
N ILE A 7 38.05 65.51 -20.58
CA ILE A 7 37.51 64.38 -19.86
C ILE A 7 36.04 64.70 -19.50
N HIS A 8 35.11 63.88 -20.02
CA HIS A 8 33.70 63.92 -19.65
C HIS A 8 33.53 63.32 -18.23
N PRO A 9 32.65 63.90 -17.39
CA PRO A 9 32.41 63.36 -16.04
C PRO A 9 31.64 62.05 -16.10
N SER A 10 32.15 61.04 -15.42
CA SER A 10 31.55 59.71 -15.31
C SER A 10 30.15 59.76 -14.65
N LYS A 11 29.19 59.19 -15.36
CA LYS A 11 27.85 58.91 -14.81
C LYS A 11 27.98 58.07 -13.54
N LYS A 12 27.40 58.56 -12.44
CA LYS A 12 27.22 57.81 -11.19
C LYS A 12 26.51 56.48 -11.50
N ARG A 13 27.16 55.36 -11.22
CA ARG A 13 26.55 54.04 -11.25
C ARG A 13 25.52 54.03 -10.13
N ASN A 14 24.25 53.84 -10.47
CA ASN A 14 23.20 53.47 -9.56
C ASN A 14 23.60 52.13 -8.92
N THR A 15 23.98 52.13 -7.67
CA THR A 15 24.06 50.93 -6.85
C THR A 15 22.66 50.41 -6.68
N LEU A 16 22.35 49.37 -7.45
CA LEU A 16 21.19 48.52 -7.17
C LEU A 16 21.35 47.99 -5.75
N GLN A 17 20.51 48.47 -4.84
CA GLN A 17 20.34 47.83 -3.54
C GLN A 17 19.93 46.40 -3.78
N VAL A 18 20.87 45.47 -3.63
CA VAL A 18 20.56 44.05 -3.51
C VAL A 18 19.73 43.94 -2.24
N ARG A 19 18.40 43.71 -2.43
CA ARG A 19 17.55 43.31 -1.32
C ARG A 19 18.23 42.08 -0.71
N GLU A 20 18.76 42.21 0.51
CA GLU A 20 19.15 41.05 1.32
C GLU A 20 17.92 40.14 1.35
N ARG A 21 17.99 39.03 0.65
CA ARG A 21 17.12 37.92 0.90
C ARG A 21 17.44 37.46 2.31
N ASN A 22 16.54 37.69 3.24
CA ASN A 22 16.62 37.07 4.56
C ASN A 22 16.77 35.56 4.28
N SER A 23 18.01 35.09 4.37
CA SER A 23 18.30 33.65 4.30
C SER A 23 17.77 33.05 5.58
N MET A 24 16.60 32.44 5.55
CA MET A 24 16.12 31.65 6.67
C MET A 24 17.17 30.62 7.01
N THR A 25 17.62 30.62 8.25
CA THR A 25 18.57 29.64 8.77
C THR A 25 17.86 28.28 8.92
N ARG A 26 18.63 27.19 9.03
CA ARG A 26 18.07 25.87 9.33
C ARG A 26 17.24 25.89 10.61
N GLU A 27 17.69 26.64 11.62
CA GLU A 27 17.02 26.80 12.93
C GLU A 27 15.70 27.59 12.81
N ASP A 28 15.58 28.49 11.83
CA ASP A 28 14.33 29.20 11.55
C ASP A 28 13.28 28.29 10.88
N ILE A 29 13.71 27.24 10.20
CA ILE A 29 12.85 26.30 9.48
C ILE A 29 12.45 25.13 10.39
N ILE A 30 13.40 24.58 11.15
CA ILE A 30 13.18 23.41 12.02
C ILE A 30 12.63 23.87 13.37
N LYS A 31 11.34 24.18 13.39
CA LYS A 31 10.59 24.53 14.60
C LYS A 31 9.37 23.66 14.73
N PRO A 32 8.89 23.35 15.96
CA PRO A 32 7.69 22.53 16.16
C PRO A 32 6.46 23.04 15.39
N GLU A 33 6.27 24.38 15.33
CA GLU A 33 5.17 25.01 14.61
C GLU A 33 5.24 24.85 13.09
N ASN A 34 6.40 24.53 12.54
CA ASN A 34 6.61 24.29 11.12
C ASN A 34 6.50 22.80 10.75
N LEU A 35 6.17 21.92 11.72
CA LEU A 35 6.02 20.49 11.49
C LEU A 35 4.79 20.21 10.64
N VAL A 36 5.00 19.79 9.39
CA VAL A 36 3.92 19.45 8.44
C VAL A 36 3.55 17.97 8.54
N TYR A 37 4.52 17.12 8.81
CA TYR A 37 4.34 15.68 8.90
C TYR A 37 5.43 15.06 9.79
N GLN A 38 5.00 14.14 10.64
CA GLN A 38 5.89 13.28 11.40
C GLN A 38 5.56 11.82 11.12
N LYS A 39 6.58 11.02 10.83
CA LYS A 39 6.43 9.58 10.70
C LYS A 39 5.94 9.01 12.04
N PRO A 40 4.91 8.15 12.09
CA PRO A 40 4.48 7.53 13.33
C PRO A 40 5.64 6.70 13.92
N GLU A 41 5.80 6.72 15.22
CA GLU A 41 6.84 5.95 15.93
C GLU A 41 6.68 4.45 15.68
N LEU A 42 5.44 4.00 15.54
CA LEU A 42 5.06 2.63 15.20
C LEU A 42 5.69 2.12 13.90
N LEU A 43 5.98 2.98 12.95
CA LEU A 43 6.76 2.64 11.75
C LEU A 43 8.24 2.85 12.06
N ASN A 44 8.98 1.79 12.32
CA ASN A 44 10.39 1.87 12.70
C ASN A 44 11.30 2.40 11.56
N SER A 45 12.59 2.50 11.82
CA SER A 45 13.57 3.06 10.87
C SER A 45 14.40 2.00 10.15
N ASN A 46 13.98 0.73 10.16
CA ASN A 46 14.66 -0.32 9.43
C ASN A 46 14.54 -0.10 7.93
N ASP A 47 15.62 -0.38 7.21
CA ASP A 47 15.60 -0.36 5.75
C ASP A 47 14.65 -1.43 5.21
N MET A 48 13.73 -1.00 4.37
CA MET A 48 12.74 -1.89 3.79
C MET A 48 13.37 -2.73 2.67
N HIS A 49 13.08 -4.03 2.64
CA HIS A 49 13.57 -4.96 1.61
C HIS A 49 12.82 -4.84 0.27
N TYR A 50 11.78 -4.02 0.20
CA TYR A 50 10.97 -3.89 -1.01
C TYR A 50 11.71 -3.23 -2.16
N CYS A 51 11.37 -3.66 -3.38
CA CYS A 51 11.95 -3.08 -4.58
C CYS A 51 11.59 -1.60 -4.73
N PRO A 52 12.44 -0.77 -5.36
CA PRO A 52 12.12 0.62 -5.68
C PRO A 52 10.81 0.73 -6.49
N GLY A 53 9.92 1.61 -6.05
CA GLY A 53 8.59 1.79 -6.67
C GLY A 53 7.53 0.77 -6.29
N CYS A 54 7.84 -0.16 -5.37
CA CYS A 54 6.86 -1.09 -4.82
C CYS A 54 5.92 -0.39 -3.83
N SER A 55 4.63 -0.72 -3.89
CA SER A 55 3.60 -0.08 -3.05
C SER A 55 3.62 -0.50 -1.58
N HIS A 56 4.26 -1.62 -1.22
CA HIS A 56 4.26 -2.15 0.14
C HIS A 56 4.68 -1.11 1.19
N GLY A 57 5.76 -0.35 0.93
CA GLY A 57 6.24 0.67 1.88
C GLY A 57 5.23 1.78 2.15
N VAL A 58 4.48 2.20 1.12
CA VAL A 58 3.41 3.18 1.28
C VAL A 58 2.26 2.60 2.09
N VAL A 59 1.86 1.36 1.83
CA VAL A 59 0.77 0.69 2.57
C VAL A 59 1.14 0.47 4.02
N HIS A 60 2.39 0.06 4.33
CA HIS A 60 2.87 -0.04 5.72
C HIS A 60 2.77 1.29 6.47
N LYS A 61 3.17 2.39 5.80
CA LYS A 61 3.01 3.73 6.37
C LYS A 61 1.55 4.03 6.69
N LEU A 62 0.62 3.73 5.79
CA LEU A 62 -0.81 3.99 6.01
C LEU A 62 -1.37 3.15 7.15
N ILE A 63 -1.01 1.88 7.24
CA ILE A 63 -1.41 0.99 8.33
C ILE A 63 -0.91 1.54 9.67
N ALA A 64 0.39 1.86 9.77
CA ALA A 64 0.98 2.39 10.97
C ALA A 64 0.35 3.74 11.40
N GLU A 65 0.10 4.64 10.45
CA GLU A 65 -0.58 5.91 10.73
C GLU A 65 -1.99 5.69 11.28
N VAL A 66 -2.77 4.77 10.67
CA VAL A 66 -4.15 4.51 11.11
C VAL A 66 -4.18 3.88 12.49
N ILE A 67 -3.31 2.91 12.77
CA ILE A 67 -3.22 2.27 14.10
C ILE A 67 -2.88 3.32 15.17
N ALA A 68 -1.87 4.16 14.92
CA ALA A 68 -1.47 5.22 15.84
C ALA A 68 -2.58 6.27 16.05
N GLU A 69 -3.25 6.70 14.98
CA GLU A 69 -4.37 7.64 15.08
C GLU A 69 -5.60 7.06 15.80
N MET A 70 -5.74 5.74 15.84
CA MET A 70 -6.79 5.04 16.59
C MET A 70 -6.39 4.74 18.04
N GLY A 71 -5.13 4.96 18.44
CA GLY A 71 -4.60 4.62 19.76
C GLY A 71 -4.63 3.13 20.03
N MET A 72 -4.36 2.30 19.02
CA MET A 72 -4.49 0.85 19.06
C MET A 72 -3.14 0.11 19.03
N GLU A 73 -2.01 0.80 19.24
CA GLU A 73 -0.67 0.25 19.13
C GLU A 73 -0.49 -1.02 19.97
N GLU A 74 -0.82 -0.92 21.25
CA GLU A 74 -0.70 -2.02 22.24
C GLU A 74 -1.81 -3.09 22.12
N LYS A 75 -2.79 -2.86 21.23
CA LYS A 75 -3.97 -3.72 21.06
C LYS A 75 -4.13 -4.24 19.65
N THR A 76 -3.08 -4.22 18.84
CA THR A 76 -3.12 -4.67 17.46
C THR A 76 -2.28 -5.92 17.27
N ILE A 77 -2.84 -6.90 16.57
CA ILE A 77 -2.14 -8.11 16.14
C ILE A 77 -2.16 -8.16 14.60
N GLY A 78 -0.99 -8.10 14.01
CA GLY A 78 -0.79 -8.31 12.57
C GLY A 78 -0.46 -9.77 12.26
N ILE A 79 -1.03 -10.31 11.18
CA ILE A 79 -0.69 -11.65 10.68
C ILE A 79 -0.05 -11.49 9.31
N SER A 80 1.22 -11.88 9.18
CA SER A 80 1.95 -11.87 7.92
C SER A 80 2.29 -13.29 7.47
N PRO A 81 1.86 -13.72 6.28
CA PRO A 81 2.22 -15.01 5.71
C PRO A 81 3.37 -14.91 4.73
N VAL A 82 3.62 -15.95 3.97
CA VAL A 82 4.72 -16.06 3.01
C VAL A 82 4.51 -15.15 1.78
N GLY A 83 5.60 -14.61 1.27
CA GLY A 83 5.66 -13.70 0.11
C GLY A 83 6.33 -12.37 0.47
N CYS A 84 6.23 -11.35 -0.38
CA CYS A 84 6.83 -10.03 -0.11
C CYS A 84 6.32 -9.41 1.20
N ALA A 85 5.13 -9.77 1.64
CA ALA A 85 4.49 -9.29 2.87
C ALA A 85 5.11 -9.88 4.16
N VAL A 86 5.88 -10.99 4.08
CA VAL A 86 6.31 -11.77 5.25
C VAL A 86 7.06 -10.94 6.28
N PHE A 87 7.89 -10.01 5.87
CA PHE A 87 8.70 -9.20 6.78
C PHE A 87 8.01 -7.94 7.31
N ALA A 88 6.68 -7.85 7.23
CA ALA A 88 5.93 -6.70 7.76
C ALA A 88 6.24 -6.43 9.25
N TYR A 89 6.47 -7.50 10.03
CA TYR A 89 6.86 -7.45 11.43
C TYR A 89 8.19 -6.72 11.70
N ARG A 90 9.02 -6.55 10.67
CA ARG A 90 10.31 -5.84 10.80
C ARG A 90 10.14 -4.31 10.71
N TYR A 91 8.98 -3.82 10.30
CA TYR A 91 8.75 -2.42 9.95
C TYR A 91 7.70 -1.73 10.80
N ILE A 92 6.71 -2.47 11.28
CA ILE A 92 5.63 -1.94 12.11
C ILE A 92 5.73 -2.58 13.50
N ASP A 93 5.88 -1.76 14.52
CA ASP A 93 6.11 -2.16 15.91
C ASP A 93 4.78 -2.41 16.64
N ILE A 94 4.21 -3.58 16.38
CA ILE A 94 3.02 -4.14 17.00
C ILE A 94 3.25 -5.63 17.25
N ASP A 95 2.31 -6.32 17.90
CA ASP A 95 2.35 -7.77 17.98
C ASP A 95 2.16 -8.41 16.60
N TRP A 96 3.03 -9.33 16.21
CA TRP A 96 2.96 -10.06 14.96
C TRP A 96 2.95 -11.56 15.16
N GLN A 97 2.17 -12.24 14.33
CA GLN A 97 2.23 -13.68 14.18
C GLN A 97 2.48 -14.02 12.70
N GLU A 98 3.52 -14.82 12.46
CA GLU A 98 3.78 -15.35 11.12
C GLU A 98 2.92 -16.59 10.87
N ALA A 99 2.26 -16.63 9.70
CA ALA A 99 1.45 -17.76 9.27
C ALA A 99 2.11 -18.54 8.15
N ALA A 100 1.84 -19.83 8.04
CA ALA A 100 2.14 -20.60 6.85
C ALA A 100 1.42 -20.01 5.63
N HIS A 101 1.98 -20.23 4.43
CA HIS A 101 1.47 -19.70 3.18
C HIS A 101 -0.02 -20.00 2.97
N GLY A 102 -0.83 -18.96 2.77
CA GLY A 102 -2.27 -19.03 2.60
C GLY A 102 -3.07 -19.25 3.88
N ARG A 103 -2.46 -19.28 5.06
CA ARG A 103 -3.13 -19.61 6.33
C ARG A 103 -3.38 -18.40 7.25
N ALA A 104 -3.02 -17.20 6.80
CA ALA A 104 -3.20 -15.99 7.60
C ALA A 104 -4.65 -15.76 8.04
N PRO A 105 -5.70 -15.93 7.20
CA PRO A 105 -7.08 -15.73 7.65
C PRO A 105 -7.53 -16.72 8.72
N ALA A 106 -7.03 -17.97 8.69
CA ALA A 106 -7.33 -18.95 9.71
C ALA A 106 -6.68 -18.60 11.07
N LEU A 107 -5.41 -18.16 11.05
CA LEU A 107 -4.70 -17.73 12.24
C LEU A 107 -5.31 -16.44 12.81
N ALA A 108 -5.65 -15.46 11.96
CA ALA A 108 -6.32 -14.24 12.35
C ALA A 108 -7.68 -14.52 13.03
N THR A 109 -8.45 -15.47 12.47
CA THR A 109 -9.69 -15.96 13.09
C THR A 109 -9.45 -16.47 14.51
N ALA A 110 -8.44 -17.32 14.71
CA ALA A 110 -8.10 -17.84 16.02
C ALA A 110 -7.69 -16.72 16.98
N CYS A 111 -6.81 -15.82 16.56
CA CYS A 111 -6.37 -14.67 17.36
C CYS A 111 -7.57 -13.80 17.77
N LYS A 112 -8.44 -13.43 16.83
CA LYS A 112 -9.61 -12.58 17.12
C LYS A 112 -10.59 -13.23 18.10
N ARG A 113 -10.79 -14.52 17.98
CA ARG A 113 -11.68 -15.27 18.91
C ARG A 113 -11.11 -15.39 20.31
N LEU A 114 -9.78 -15.52 20.44
CA LEU A 114 -9.08 -15.56 21.73
C LEU A 114 -9.00 -14.18 22.40
N TRP A 115 -8.82 -13.14 21.59
CA TRP A 115 -8.68 -11.74 22.04
C TRP A 115 -9.67 -10.83 21.29
N PRO A 116 -10.95 -10.85 21.64
CA PRO A 116 -12.00 -10.14 20.91
C PRO A 116 -11.88 -8.61 20.98
N ASP A 117 -11.18 -8.08 21.97
CA ASP A 117 -10.89 -6.65 22.16
C ASP A 117 -9.70 -6.14 21.34
N ARG A 118 -8.97 -7.03 20.65
CA ARG A 118 -7.83 -6.66 19.80
C ARG A 118 -8.25 -6.34 18.38
N LEU A 119 -7.55 -5.38 17.78
CA LEU A 119 -7.57 -5.20 16.33
C LEU A 119 -6.72 -6.30 15.69
N VAL A 120 -7.34 -7.14 14.87
CA VAL A 120 -6.63 -8.23 14.18
C VAL A 120 -6.74 -8.02 12.67
N PHE A 121 -5.62 -7.99 11.98
CA PHE A 121 -5.60 -7.87 10.53
C PHE A 121 -4.57 -8.83 9.90
N THR A 122 -4.80 -9.21 8.64
CA THR A 122 -3.82 -9.91 7.82
C THR A 122 -3.22 -8.96 6.80
N TYR A 123 -1.95 -9.19 6.45
CA TYR A 123 -1.27 -8.44 5.39
C TYR A 123 -0.62 -9.41 4.41
N GLN A 124 -1.18 -9.54 3.21
CA GLN A 124 -0.92 -10.66 2.29
C GLN A 124 -0.60 -10.16 0.87
N GLY A 125 0.00 -11.02 0.05
CA GLY A 125 0.03 -10.84 -1.41
C GLY A 125 -1.14 -11.57 -2.08
N ASP A 126 -1.38 -11.26 -3.34
CA ASP A 126 -2.42 -11.88 -4.16
C ASP A 126 -2.19 -13.39 -4.35
N GLY A 127 -0.96 -13.84 -4.55
CA GLY A 127 -0.62 -15.25 -4.63
C GLY A 127 -0.82 -16.00 -3.31
N ASP A 128 -0.74 -15.31 -2.18
CA ASP A 128 -1.05 -15.89 -0.87
C ASP A 128 -2.56 -15.97 -0.63
N LEU A 129 -3.24 -14.83 -0.67
CA LEU A 129 -4.65 -14.73 -0.33
C LEU A 129 -5.56 -15.37 -1.39
N ALA A 130 -5.33 -15.09 -2.65
CA ALA A 130 -6.20 -15.48 -3.76
C ALA A 130 -5.77 -16.77 -4.49
N CYS A 131 -4.70 -17.44 -4.04
CA CYS A 131 -4.30 -18.76 -4.55
C CYS A 131 -4.32 -19.80 -3.44
N ILE A 132 -3.21 -19.92 -2.69
CA ILE A 132 -3.05 -20.96 -1.68
C ILE A 132 -4.06 -20.77 -0.54
N GLY A 133 -4.39 -19.53 -0.19
CA GLY A 133 -5.31 -19.15 0.87
C GLY A 133 -6.76 -18.89 0.45
N THR A 134 -7.17 -19.24 -0.76
CA THR A 134 -8.53 -18.92 -1.25
C THR A 134 -9.61 -19.51 -0.35
N ALA A 135 -9.48 -20.76 0.08
CA ALA A 135 -10.46 -21.40 0.94
C ALA A 135 -10.53 -20.73 2.32
N GLU A 136 -9.39 -20.49 2.96
CA GLU A 136 -9.32 -19.81 4.25
C GLU A 136 -9.90 -18.40 4.18
N THR A 137 -9.59 -17.66 3.13
CA THR A 137 -10.11 -16.32 2.86
C THR A 137 -11.63 -16.34 2.74
N LEU A 138 -12.17 -17.15 1.82
CA LEU A 138 -13.63 -17.21 1.59
C LEU A 138 -14.38 -17.69 2.83
N HIS A 139 -13.87 -18.71 3.54
CA HIS A 139 -14.51 -19.19 4.74
C HIS A 139 -14.47 -18.21 5.91
N ALA A 140 -13.38 -17.46 6.10
CA ALA A 140 -13.32 -16.44 7.13
C ALA A 140 -14.26 -15.27 6.81
N LEU A 141 -14.30 -14.80 5.56
CA LEU A 141 -15.22 -13.77 5.09
C LEU A 141 -16.68 -14.21 5.24
N ASN A 142 -17.02 -15.43 4.79
CA ASN A 142 -18.39 -15.95 4.86
C ASN A 142 -18.90 -16.13 6.29
N ARG A 143 -18.00 -16.44 7.24
CA ARG A 143 -18.37 -16.55 8.66
C ARG A 143 -18.52 -15.19 9.36
N GLY A 144 -18.18 -14.09 8.71
CA GLY A 144 -18.23 -12.75 9.30
C GLY A 144 -17.23 -12.57 10.44
N GLU A 145 -16.03 -13.15 10.33
CA GLU A 145 -15.00 -12.99 11.34
C GLU A 145 -14.61 -11.50 11.44
N ASN A 146 -14.59 -10.94 12.65
CA ASN A 146 -14.31 -9.52 12.88
C ASN A 146 -12.81 -9.18 12.69
N ILE A 147 -12.29 -9.46 11.50
CA ILE A 147 -10.93 -9.22 11.08
C ILE A 147 -10.90 -8.37 9.81
N THR A 148 -9.78 -7.70 9.58
CA THR A 148 -9.52 -7.00 8.33
C THR A 148 -8.45 -7.73 7.54
N MET A 149 -8.74 -8.10 6.30
CA MET A 149 -7.76 -8.67 5.37
C MET A 149 -7.32 -7.58 4.39
N ILE A 150 -6.01 -7.27 4.40
CA ILE A 150 -5.40 -6.34 3.45
C ILE A 150 -4.49 -7.14 2.55
N PHE A 151 -4.70 -7.08 1.24
CA PHE A 151 -3.80 -7.75 0.32
C PHE A 151 -3.36 -6.85 -0.83
N ILE A 152 -2.14 -7.11 -1.27
CA ILE A 152 -1.49 -6.41 -2.36
C ILE A 152 -1.66 -7.24 -3.62
N ASN A 153 -2.42 -6.72 -4.58
CA ASN A 153 -2.60 -7.34 -5.88
C ASN A 153 -1.68 -6.69 -6.91
N ASN A 154 -0.61 -7.37 -7.24
CA ASN A 154 0.33 -6.98 -8.30
C ASN A 154 0.33 -7.96 -9.48
N ALA A 155 -0.66 -8.84 -9.55
CA ALA A 155 -0.92 -9.79 -10.62
C ALA A 155 0.21 -10.81 -10.88
N ILE A 156 1.14 -11.03 -9.92
CA ILE A 156 2.20 -12.04 -10.03
C ILE A 156 2.73 -12.47 -8.65
N TYR A 157 3.44 -13.61 -8.62
CA TYR A 157 4.29 -13.97 -7.48
C TYR A 157 5.61 -13.19 -7.55
N GLY A 158 5.65 -11.99 -6.92
CA GLY A 158 6.80 -11.10 -7.01
C GLY A 158 8.07 -11.65 -6.36
N MET A 159 7.97 -12.19 -5.13
CA MET A 159 9.13 -12.65 -4.34
C MET A 159 9.92 -13.77 -5.00
N THR A 160 9.25 -14.69 -5.68
CA THR A 160 9.86 -15.90 -6.26
C THR A 160 10.31 -15.74 -7.70
N GLY A 161 10.18 -14.56 -8.29
CA GLY A 161 10.72 -14.25 -9.61
C GLY A 161 9.66 -14.02 -10.71
N GLY A 162 8.42 -13.68 -10.34
CA GLY A 162 7.41 -13.21 -11.29
C GLY A 162 6.63 -14.31 -11.98
N GLN A 163 6.29 -15.38 -11.29
CA GLN A 163 5.42 -16.44 -11.81
C GLN A 163 3.98 -15.93 -11.94
N MET A 164 3.20 -16.58 -12.79
CA MET A 164 1.79 -16.31 -12.96
C MET A 164 1.02 -16.59 -11.66
N ALA A 165 0.25 -15.61 -11.20
CA ALA A 165 -0.68 -15.72 -10.07
C ALA A 165 -2.12 -15.92 -10.58
N PRO A 166 -3.07 -16.33 -9.75
CA PRO A 166 -4.48 -16.37 -10.13
C PRO A 166 -5.01 -15.04 -10.64
N THR A 167 -4.48 -13.94 -10.11
CA THR A 167 -4.83 -12.55 -10.44
C THR A 167 -4.19 -12.02 -11.72
N THR A 168 -3.23 -12.73 -12.34
CA THR A 168 -2.56 -12.31 -13.58
C THR A 168 -3.57 -12.06 -14.69
N LEU A 169 -3.51 -10.90 -15.35
CA LEU A 169 -4.42 -10.52 -16.42
C LEU A 169 -4.27 -11.36 -17.68
N VAL A 170 -5.32 -11.46 -18.48
CA VAL A 170 -5.27 -12.08 -19.81
C VAL A 170 -4.26 -11.34 -20.68
N GLY A 171 -3.40 -12.07 -21.38
CA GLY A 171 -2.31 -11.54 -22.20
C GLY A 171 -1.08 -11.06 -21.43
N MET A 172 -1.13 -10.92 -20.11
CA MET A 172 0.01 -10.51 -19.30
C MET A 172 1.09 -11.59 -19.29
N LYS A 173 2.33 -11.20 -19.61
CA LYS A 173 3.50 -12.08 -19.62
C LYS A 173 4.10 -12.20 -18.23
N THR A 174 4.47 -13.43 -17.87
CA THR A 174 5.11 -13.76 -16.58
C THR A 174 6.23 -14.77 -16.78
N ALA A 175 7.01 -15.04 -15.74
CA ALA A 175 8.10 -16.02 -15.82
C ALA A 175 7.65 -17.44 -16.21
N THR A 176 6.45 -17.84 -15.78
CA THR A 176 5.83 -19.15 -16.10
C THR A 176 4.84 -19.09 -17.26
N CYS A 177 4.59 -17.91 -17.81
CA CYS A 177 3.70 -17.70 -18.95
C CYS A 177 4.31 -16.65 -19.91
N PRO A 178 5.40 -16.99 -20.62
CA PRO A 178 6.19 -16.04 -21.40
C PRO A 178 5.47 -15.47 -22.63
N TYR A 179 4.46 -16.17 -23.13
CA TYR A 179 3.64 -15.74 -24.29
C TYR A 179 2.41 -14.93 -23.86
N GLY A 180 2.16 -14.79 -22.56
CA GLY A 180 0.99 -14.16 -21.99
C GLY A 180 -0.07 -15.18 -21.56
N ARG A 181 -0.88 -14.80 -20.53
CA ARG A 181 -1.96 -15.65 -20.05
C ARG A 181 -3.01 -15.89 -21.14
N ASP A 182 -3.18 -17.14 -21.53
CA ASP A 182 -4.24 -17.58 -22.45
C ASP A 182 -5.37 -18.24 -21.64
N PRO A 183 -6.60 -17.71 -21.66
CA PRO A 183 -7.73 -18.30 -20.93
C PRO A 183 -8.02 -19.75 -21.27
N LYS A 184 -7.72 -20.19 -22.49
CA LYS A 184 -7.94 -21.59 -22.93
C LYS A 184 -6.98 -22.58 -22.24
N ILE A 185 -5.80 -22.10 -21.83
CA ILE A 185 -4.76 -22.93 -21.19
C ILE A 185 -4.72 -22.69 -19.69
N HIS A 186 -4.83 -21.42 -19.27
CA HIS A 186 -4.54 -20.98 -17.90
C HIS A 186 -5.78 -20.53 -17.13
N GLY A 187 -6.96 -20.53 -17.76
CA GLY A 187 -8.17 -19.95 -17.19
C GLY A 187 -8.13 -18.42 -17.07
N TYR A 188 -9.21 -17.85 -16.58
CA TYR A 188 -9.38 -16.40 -16.40
C TYR A 188 -8.75 -15.90 -15.10
N PRO A 189 -8.42 -14.59 -14.99
CA PRO A 189 -8.02 -13.98 -13.74
C PRO A 189 -9.08 -14.13 -12.65
N LEU A 190 -8.66 -14.44 -11.43
CA LEU A 190 -9.57 -14.53 -10.30
C LEU A 190 -9.80 -13.14 -9.70
N ASN A 191 -11.05 -12.70 -9.69
CA ASN A 191 -11.48 -11.48 -9.01
C ASN A 191 -12.06 -11.83 -7.64
N ILE A 192 -11.17 -12.06 -6.66
CA ILE A 192 -11.55 -12.51 -5.31
C ILE A 192 -12.37 -11.44 -4.57
N THR A 193 -12.12 -10.16 -4.84
CA THR A 193 -12.80 -9.05 -4.18
C THR A 193 -14.26 -8.94 -4.60
N ASP A 194 -14.57 -9.18 -5.88
CA ASP A 194 -15.95 -9.23 -6.36
C ASP A 194 -16.70 -10.46 -5.79
N LEU A 195 -16.02 -11.59 -5.61
CA LEU A 195 -16.62 -12.74 -4.92
C LEU A 195 -16.90 -12.41 -3.45
N ALA A 196 -15.96 -11.78 -2.77
CA ALA A 196 -16.09 -11.40 -1.36
C ALA A 196 -17.27 -10.44 -1.13
N SER A 197 -17.51 -9.50 -2.04
CA SER A 197 -18.61 -8.53 -1.90
C SER A 197 -20.00 -9.15 -1.87
N ARG A 198 -20.15 -10.40 -2.35
CA ARG A 198 -21.40 -11.14 -2.36
C ARG A 198 -21.64 -12.02 -1.14
N LEU A 199 -20.67 -12.10 -0.25
CA LEU A 199 -20.78 -12.89 0.98
C LEU A 199 -21.50 -12.10 2.07
N GLU A 200 -22.49 -12.70 2.73
CA GLU A 200 -23.28 -12.07 3.78
C GLU A 200 -22.42 -11.67 5.01
N GLY A 201 -21.35 -12.43 5.28
CA GLY A 201 -20.46 -12.17 6.43
C GLY A 201 -19.50 -10.99 6.26
N THR A 202 -19.45 -10.37 5.07
CA THR A 202 -18.58 -9.22 4.85
C THR A 202 -19.30 -7.90 5.13
N ALA A 203 -18.69 -7.05 5.96
CA ALA A 203 -19.19 -5.71 6.25
C ALA A 203 -18.67 -4.68 5.24
N TYR A 204 -17.38 -4.77 4.89
CA TYR A 204 -16.76 -3.82 3.97
C TYR A 204 -15.82 -4.53 3.00
N VAL A 205 -16.02 -4.29 1.71
CA VAL A 205 -15.18 -4.82 0.63
C VAL A 205 -14.83 -3.70 -0.32
N THR A 206 -13.54 -3.44 -0.48
CA THR A 206 -13.07 -2.32 -1.29
C THR A 206 -11.83 -2.67 -2.10
N ARG A 207 -11.68 -2.01 -3.23
CA ARG A 207 -10.46 -2.03 -4.04
C ARG A 207 -9.89 -0.63 -4.13
N GLN A 208 -8.68 -0.47 -3.68
CA GLN A 208 -7.96 0.80 -3.64
C GLN A 208 -6.62 0.69 -4.37
N SER A 209 -5.90 1.80 -4.49
CA SER A 209 -4.52 1.84 -4.96
C SER A 209 -3.75 2.96 -4.24
N VAL A 210 -2.45 3.01 -4.41
CA VAL A 210 -1.58 4.04 -3.81
C VAL A 210 -0.67 4.72 -4.84
N HIS A 211 -1.09 4.72 -6.11
CA HIS A 211 -0.34 5.28 -7.24
C HIS A 211 -0.25 6.82 -7.26
N SER A 212 -1.16 7.49 -6.58
CA SER A 212 -1.24 8.95 -6.54
C SER A 212 -1.59 9.46 -5.14
N VAL A 213 -1.33 10.75 -4.87
CA VAL A 213 -1.66 11.38 -3.58
C VAL A 213 -3.15 11.25 -3.25
N ALA A 214 -4.02 11.39 -4.23
CA ALA A 214 -5.46 11.24 -4.04
C ALA A 214 -5.83 9.78 -3.70
N ALA A 215 -5.22 8.81 -4.39
CA ALA A 215 -5.40 7.38 -4.12
C ALA A 215 -4.90 6.99 -2.72
N ILE A 216 -3.71 7.48 -2.31
CA ILE A 216 -3.15 7.28 -0.98
C ILE A 216 -4.13 7.74 0.12
N ARG A 217 -4.73 8.92 -0.05
CA ARG A 217 -5.71 9.45 0.91
C ARG A 217 -6.98 8.59 0.99
N LYS A 218 -7.45 8.06 -0.14
CA LYS A 218 -8.60 7.13 -0.19
C LYS A 218 -8.25 5.80 0.48
N ALA A 219 -7.11 5.22 0.15
CA ALA A 219 -6.64 3.97 0.76
C ALA A 219 -6.50 4.10 2.29
N LYS A 220 -5.97 5.23 2.79
CA LYS A 220 -5.90 5.49 4.24
C LYS A 220 -7.28 5.50 4.90
N LYS A 221 -8.26 6.17 4.28
CA LYS A 221 -9.64 6.19 4.78
C LYS A 221 -10.26 4.80 4.78
N ALA A 222 -10.05 4.03 3.72
CA ALA A 222 -10.54 2.66 3.61
C ALA A 222 -9.95 1.74 4.70
N ILE A 223 -8.65 1.84 4.98
CA ILE A 223 -8.00 1.08 6.07
C ILE A 223 -8.61 1.46 7.42
N ARG A 224 -8.78 2.75 7.70
CA ARG A 224 -9.42 3.21 8.95
C ARG A 224 -10.84 2.67 9.08
N HIS A 225 -11.66 2.80 8.06
CA HIS A 225 -13.04 2.33 8.06
C HIS A 225 -13.14 0.82 8.32
N ALA A 226 -12.30 0.02 7.66
CA ALA A 226 -12.25 -1.42 7.87
C ALA A 226 -11.81 -1.79 9.30
N PHE A 227 -10.85 -1.09 9.87
CA PHE A 227 -10.41 -1.31 11.25
C PHE A 227 -11.50 -0.95 12.27
N GLU A 228 -12.18 0.17 12.06
CA GLU A 228 -13.33 0.58 12.88
C GLU A 228 -14.46 -0.46 12.81
N ASN A 229 -14.82 -0.95 11.62
CA ASN A 229 -15.82 -2.02 11.45
C ASN A 229 -15.43 -3.29 12.19
N SER A 230 -14.15 -3.73 12.09
CA SER A 230 -13.65 -4.90 12.84
C SER A 230 -13.75 -4.73 14.35
N MET A 231 -13.49 -3.53 14.88
CA MET A 231 -13.58 -3.24 16.30
C MET A 231 -15.03 -3.11 16.78
N GLN A 232 -15.94 -2.69 15.89
CA GLN A 232 -17.38 -2.60 16.16
C GLN A 232 -18.11 -3.94 16.04
N GLY A 233 -17.44 -5.00 15.57
CA GLY A 233 -18.05 -6.31 15.44
C GLY A 233 -19.03 -6.43 14.27
N LYS A 234 -18.88 -5.62 13.24
CA LYS A 234 -19.79 -5.60 12.07
C LYS A 234 -19.61 -6.79 11.11
N GLY A 235 -18.49 -7.48 11.18
CA GLY A 235 -18.15 -8.58 10.29
C GLY A 235 -16.78 -8.45 9.66
N SER A 236 -16.52 -9.24 8.62
CA SER A 236 -15.23 -9.28 7.95
C SER A 236 -15.04 -8.10 6.98
N ASN A 237 -13.80 -7.65 6.86
CA ASN A 237 -13.45 -6.58 5.94
C ASN A 237 -12.34 -7.06 4.99
N LEU A 238 -12.46 -6.73 3.71
CA LEU A 238 -11.46 -7.04 2.69
C LEU A 238 -11.03 -5.77 1.95
N ILE A 239 -9.75 -5.48 1.98
CA ILE A 239 -9.14 -4.37 1.24
C ILE A 239 -8.14 -4.93 0.23
N GLU A 240 -8.44 -4.79 -1.02
CA GLU A 240 -7.50 -5.03 -2.12
C GLU A 240 -6.77 -3.74 -2.45
N ILE A 241 -5.44 -3.78 -2.46
CA ILE A 241 -4.61 -2.69 -2.97
C ILE A 241 -4.01 -3.12 -4.30
N VAL A 242 -4.55 -2.61 -5.40
CA VAL A 242 -3.96 -2.79 -6.72
C VAL A 242 -2.62 -2.07 -6.75
N SER A 243 -1.58 -2.79 -7.11
CA SER A 243 -0.18 -2.41 -6.88
C SER A 243 0.69 -2.75 -8.07
N THR A 244 1.84 -2.11 -8.12
CA THR A 244 2.89 -2.42 -9.08
C THR A 244 3.85 -3.50 -8.56
N CYS A 245 4.44 -4.25 -9.49
CA CYS A 245 5.63 -5.05 -9.23
C CYS A 245 6.71 -4.74 -10.29
N SER A 246 7.39 -3.59 -10.12
CA SER A 246 8.36 -3.09 -11.12
C SER A 246 9.42 -4.12 -11.48
N SER A 247 9.99 -4.82 -10.51
CA SER A 247 11.00 -5.88 -10.74
C SER A 247 10.41 -7.09 -11.48
N GLY A 248 9.25 -7.59 -11.05
CA GLY A 248 8.59 -8.75 -11.66
C GLY A 248 8.07 -8.44 -13.06
N TRP A 249 7.58 -7.23 -13.30
CA TRP A 249 7.11 -6.80 -14.64
C TRP A 249 8.24 -6.31 -15.53
N LYS A 250 9.48 -6.17 -15.00
CA LYS A 250 10.64 -5.61 -15.71
C LYS A 250 10.40 -4.21 -16.27
N LEU A 251 9.69 -3.39 -15.52
CA LEU A 251 9.38 -2.01 -15.83
C LEU A 251 10.04 -1.05 -14.82
N SER A 252 10.35 0.17 -15.25
CA SER A 252 10.71 1.22 -14.29
C SER A 252 9.50 1.57 -13.40
N PRO A 253 9.69 2.12 -12.19
CA PRO A 253 8.59 2.48 -11.29
C PRO A 253 7.51 3.34 -11.94
N ILE A 254 7.90 4.34 -12.75
CA ILE A 254 6.98 5.24 -13.45
C ILE A 254 6.16 4.45 -14.49
N LYS A 255 6.84 3.68 -15.36
CA LYS A 255 6.16 2.86 -16.37
C LYS A 255 5.29 1.76 -15.77
N ALA A 256 5.66 1.24 -14.60
CA ALA A 256 4.84 0.27 -13.89
C ALA A 256 3.52 0.90 -13.39
N ASN A 257 3.55 2.14 -12.90
CA ASN A 257 2.34 2.86 -12.53
C ASN A 257 1.45 3.14 -13.75
N GLU A 258 2.01 3.66 -14.83
CA GLU A 258 1.29 3.90 -16.09
C GLU A 258 0.63 2.61 -16.59
N TRP A 259 1.38 1.52 -16.65
CA TRP A 259 0.86 0.23 -17.09
C TRP A 259 -0.25 -0.31 -16.18
N MET A 260 -0.12 -0.13 -14.87
CA MET A 260 -1.15 -0.52 -13.90
C MET A 260 -2.45 0.25 -14.13
N GLU A 261 -2.37 1.56 -14.32
CA GLU A 261 -3.53 2.41 -14.59
C GLU A 261 -4.22 2.03 -15.91
N GLU A 262 -3.45 1.80 -16.97
CA GLU A 262 -3.97 1.47 -18.31
C GLU A 262 -4.55 0.07 -18.42
N HIS A 263 -4.07 -0.91 -17.63
CA HIS A 263 -4.43 -2.32 -17.85
C HIS A 263 -5.12 -2.97 -16.64
N MET A 264 -4.64 -2.67 -15.42
CA MET A 264 -5.21 -3.32 -14.24
C MET A 264 -6.53 -2.68 -13.81
N PHE A 265 -6.68 -1.36 -13.93
CA PHE A 265 -7.91 -0.69 -13.50
C PHE A 265 -9.12 -0.99 -14.40
N ASP A 266 -8.88 -1.40 -15.65
CA ASP A 266 -9.95 -1.86 -16.54
C ASP A 266 -10.58 -3.20 -16.09
N PHE A 267 -9.80 -4.04 -15.41
CA PHE A 267 -10.29 -5.31 -14.88
C PHE A 267 -10.57 -5.24 -13.38
N TYR A 268 -9.70 -4.60 -12.63
CA TYR A 268 -9.79 -4.39 -11.18
C TYR A 268 -10.28 -2.96 -10.92
N HIS A 269 -11.59 -2.71 -11.10
CA HIS A 269 -12.18 -1.38 -10.92
C HIS A 269 -12.00 -0.87 -9.49
N ILE A 270 -11.44 0.33 -9.35
CA ILE A 270 -11.17 0.97 -8.07
C ILE A 270 -12.46 1.51 -7.45
N GLY A 271 -12.70 1.24 -6.19
CA GLY A 271 -13.85 1.73 -5.42
C GLY A 271 -14.36 0.74 -4.38
N ASP A 272 -15.41 1.14 -3.70
CA ASP A 272 -16.09 0.29 -2.73
C ASP A 272 -17.06 -0.63 -3.46
N LEU A 273 -17.02 -1.92 -3.13
CA LEU A 273 -17.88 -2.96 -3.71
C LEU A 273 -19.01 -3.36 -2.75
N LYS A 274 -18.78 -3.18 -1.44
CA LYS A 274 -19.76 -3.38 -0.37
C LYS A 274 -19.40 -2.50 0.82
N ASP A 275 -20.40 -1.86 1.46
CA ASP A 275 -20.26 -1.08 2.71
C ASP A 275 -21.60 -1.13 3.46
N GLU A 276 -21.65 -1.90 4.60
CA GLU A 276 -22.84 -2.18 5.41
C GLU A 276 -22.68 -1.76 6.88
#